data_5ad1547bf27af559e855cec5aa9cb9bb
#
_entry.id   5ad1547bf27af559e855cec5aa9cb9bb
#
_cell.length_a   1.000
_cell.length_b   1.000
_cell.length_c   1.000
_cell.angle_alpha   90.00
_cell.angle_beta   90.00
_cell.angle_gamma   90.00
#
_symmetry.space_group_name_H-M   'P 1'
#
loop_
_entity.id
_entity.type
_entity.pdbx_description
1 polymer ?
#
loop_
_entity_poly.entity_id
_entity_poly.type
_entity_poly.pdbx_seq_one_letter_code
_entity_poly.pdbx_strand_id
1 'polypeptide(L)'
;EEQLEQVKAVAPNYLVKTSTDHLSSAEEEAIEIMLGWHKEIGPRLLASDTSHLKWIQLISAGADYMDFDKLREKGILLSNGSGIHSVSISEHVLGVLLAHTRGLQESIQQQMQHTWNQTAPSYQQLSGQKMLIVGTGQIGQQLAKFAKGLNLQVYGVNTSGHVTEGFIECYS
;
A
#
# COMPACT_ATOMS: atom_id res chain seq x y z
N GLU A 1 17.64 -1.65 -14.40
CA GLU A 1 18.93 -2.37 -14.42
C GLU A 1 19.44 -2.62 -12.99
N GLU A 2 19.56 -1.61 -12.13
CA GLU A 2 20.07 -1.76 -10.75
C GLU A 2 19.30 -2.79 -9.92
N GLN A 3 17.97 -2.79 -9.96
CA GLN A 3 17.13 -3.76 -9.24
C GLN A 3 17.33 -5.19 -9.74
N LEU A 4 17.53 -5.37 -11.04
CA LEU A 4 17.79 -6.68 -11.63
C LEU A 4 19.12 -7.25 -11.14
N GLU A 5 20.16 -6.44 -11.06
CA GLU A 5 21.45 -6.84 -10.53
C GLU A 5 21.37 -7.18 -9.02
N GLN A 6 20.58 -6.46 -8.26
CA GLN A 6 20.31 -6.79 -6.85
C GLN A 6 19.63 -8.16 -6.71
N VAL A 7 18.64 -8.47 -7.55
CA VAL A 7 17.98 -9.78 -7.55
C VAL A 7 18.96 -10.89 -7.90
N LYS A 8 19.76 -10.72 -8.96
CA LYS A 8 20.79 -11.69 -9.35
C LYS A 8 21.83 -11.93 -8.26
N ALA A 9 22.20 -10.86 -7.53
CA ALA A 9 23.18 -10.98 -6.44
C ALA A 9 22.67 -11.83 -5.27
N VAL A 10 21.38 -11.74 -4.92
CA VAL A 10 20.79 -12.53 -3.84
C VAL A 10 20.32 -13.93 -4.27
N ALA A 11 20.13 -14.14 -5.57
CA ALA A 11 19.67 -15.40 -6.14
C ALA A 11 20.60 -15.90 -7.27
N PRO A 12 21.90 -16.13 -7.01
CA PRO A 12 22.88 -16.40 -8.05
C PRO A 12 22.65 -17.75 -8.78
N ASN A 13 21.88 -18.66 -8.19
CA ASN A 13 21.55 -19.95 -8.76
C ASN A 13 20.29 -19.95 -9.62
N TYR A 14 19.60 -18.80 -9.71
CA TYR A 14 18.39 -18.66 -10.52
C TYR A 14 18.68 -17.95 -11.84
N LEU A 15 18.08 -18.46 -12.91
CA LEU A 15 18.03 -17.73 -14.19
C LEU A 15 16.94 -16.67 -14.09
N VAL A 16 17.36 -15.41 -14.01
CA VAL A 16 16.43 -14.27 -13.92
C VAL A 16 16.07 -13.80 -15.32
N LYS A 17 14.77 -13.83 -15.63
CA LYS A 17 14.18 -13.31 -16.87
C LYS A 17 13.30 -12.10 -16.56
N THR A 18 13.15 -11.20 -17.50
CA THR A 18 12.31 -10.01 -17.39
C THR A 18 11.04 -10.17 -18.20
N SER A 19 10.04 -9.33 -17.96
CA SER A 19 8.76 -9.33 -18.70
C SER A 19 8.91 -9.00 -20.18
N THR A 20 10.08 -8.51 -20.62
CA THR A 20 10.39 -8.20 -22.02
C THR A 20 11.09 -9.34 -22.73
N ASP A 21 11.51 -10.39 -22.01
CA ASP A 21 12.12 -11.56 -22.60
C ASP A 21 11.05 -12.44 -23.26
N HIS A 22 11.33 -12.92 -24.47
CA HIS A 22 10.48 -13.93 -25.10
C HIS A 22 10.81 -15.30 -24.51
N LEU A 23 9.83 -15.91 -23.85
CA LEU A 23 9.94 -17.22 -23.26
C LEU A 23 9.30 -18.27 -24.17
N SER A 24 9.96 -19.41 -24.34
CA SER A 24 9.34 -20.61 -24.88
C SER A 24 8.38 -21.22 -23.85
N SER A 25 7.44 -22.06 -24.29
CA SER A 25 6.50 -22.73 -23.38
C SER A 25 7.21 -23.53 -22.28
N ALA A 26 8.34 -24.18 -22.60
CA ALA A 26 9.13 -24.90 -21.63
C ALA A 26 9.79 -23.98 -20.58
N GLU A 27 10.26 -22.80 -20.99
CA GLU A 27 10.81 -21.81 -20.05
C GLU A 27 9.71 -21.19 -19.17
N GLU A 28 8.51 -20.96 -19.72
CA GLU A 28 7.36 -20.52 -18.92
C GLU A 28 7.01 -21.54 -17.82
N GLU A 29 6.89 -22.83 -18.18
CA GLU A 29 6.57 -23.89 -17.21
C GLU A 29 7.66 -24.08 -16.15
N ALA A 30 8.91 -23.79 -16.47
CA ALA A 30 10.04 -23.86 -15.55
C ALA A 30 10.11 -22.67 -14.57
N ILE A 31 9.21 -21.68 -14.65
CA ILE A 31 9.18 -20.55 -13.71
C ILE A 31 8.83 -21.07 -12.31
N GLU A 32 9.73 -20.87 -11.37
CA GLU A 32 9.50 -21.20 -9.96
C GLU A 32 9.04 -20.02 -9.12
N ILE A 33 9.50 -18.80 -9.47
CA ILE A 33 9.20 -17.56 -8.73
C ILE A 33 8.74 -16.48 -9.72
N MET A 34 7.63 -15.83 -9.41
CA MET A 34 7.11 -14.70 -10.18
C MET A 34 7.13 -13.43 -9.35
N LEU A 35 7.90 -12.44 -9.77
CA LEU A 35 7.93 -11.09 -9.17
C LEU A 35 7.00 -10.15 -9.96
N GLY A 36 5.89 -9.74 -9.36
CA GLY A 36 4.76 -9.12 -10.03
C GLY A 36 3.83 -10.17 -10.65
N TRP A 37 2.64 -9.75 -11.03
CA TRP A 37 1.68 -10.62 -11.71
C TRP A 37 1.68 -10.38 -13.22
N HIS A 38 2.13 -11.38 -13.98
CA HIS A 38 2.07 -11.31 -15.44
C HIS A 38 0.69 -11.78 -15.93
N LYS A 39 -0.08 -10.86 -16.56
CA LYS A 39 -1.48 -11.06 -16.90
C LYS A 39 -1.74 -12.23 -17.88
N GLU A 40 -0.77 -12.60 -18.70
CA GLU A 40 -0.89 -13.69 -19.67
C GLU A 40 -0.25 -14.98 -19.16
N ILE A 41 0.98 -14.92 -18.65
CA ILE A 41 1.72 -16.09 -18.19
C ILE A 41 1.14 -16.62 -16.88
N GLY A 42 0.83 -15.73 -15.93
CA GLY A 42 0.34 -16.12 -14.61
C GLY A 42 -0.89 -17.05 -14.64
N PRO A 43 -1.98 -16.69 -15.36
CA PRO A 43 -3.15 -17.57 -15.47
C PRO A 43 -2.85 -18.91 -16.12
N ARG A 44 -1.94 -18.94 -17.13
CA ARG A 44 -1.53 -20.20 -17.76
C ARG A 44 -0.80 -21.12 -16.78
N LEU A 45 0.13 -20.57 -16.00
CA LEU A 45 0.87 -21.33 -14.98
C LEU A 45 -0.06 -21.84 -13.87
N LEU A 46 -1.05 -21.06 -13.46
CA LEU A 46 -2.04 -21.53 -12.48
C LEU A 46 -2.96 -22.61 -13.05
N ALA A 47 -3.18 -22.65 -14.36
CA ALA A 47 -3.99 -23.69 -15.01
C ALA A 47 -3.20 -24.94 -15.39
N SER A 48 -1.87 -24.87 -15.53
CA SER A 48 -1.01 -25.97 -15.97
C SER A 48 -0.66 -26.90 -14.83
N ASP A 49 -0.84 -28.22 -15.03
CA ASP A 49 -0.43 -29.24 -14.06
C ASP A 49 1.07 -29.54 -14.10
N THR A 50 1.77 -29.06 -15.13
CA THR A 50 3.22 -29.21 -15.31
C THR A 50 4.02 -27.99 -14.83
N SER A 51 3.33 -26.93 -14.38
CA SER A 51 3.95 -25.71 -13.87
C SER A 51 4.80 -25.96 -12.61
N HIS A 52 5.99 -25.39 -12.58
CA HIS A 52 6.90 -25.45 -11.43
C HIS A 52 6.75 -24.23 -10.49
N LEU A 53 5.74 -23.38 -10.69
CA LEU A 53 5.53 -22.15 -9.92
C LEU A 53 5.30 -22.45 -8.42
N LYS A 54 6.15 -21.89 -7.57
CA LYS A 54 6.15 -22.11 -6.11
C LYS A 54 5.80 -20.84 -5.32
N TRP A 55 6.16 -19.68 -5.87
CA TRP A 55 5.98 -18.43 -5.14
C TRP A 55 5.66 -17.28 -6.09
N ILE A 56 4.66 -16.48 -5.70
CA ILE A 56 4.31 -15.22 -6.35
C ILE A 56 4.50 -14.10 -5.33
N GLN A 57 5.39 -13.15 -5.63
CA GLN A 57 5.51 -11.90 -4.91
C GLN A 57 4.81 -10.80 -5.69
N LEU A 58 3.67 -10.31 -5.21
CA LEU A 58 3.00 -9.17 -5.81
C LEU A 58 3.71 -7.86 -5.47
N ILE A 59 3.77 -6.96 -6.43
CA ILE A 59 4.25 -5.58 -6.23
C ILE A 59 3.15 -4.66 -5.70
N SER A 60 1.88 -5.07 -5.82
CA SER A 60 0.72 -4.36 -5.27
C SER A 60 0.47 -4.75 -3.81
N ALA A 61 -0.18 -3.86 -3.06
CA ALA A 61 -0.66 -4.16 -1.72
C ALA A 61 -1.93 -5.04 -1.74
N GLY A 62 -2.83 -4.82 -2.70
CA GLY A 62 -4.03 -5.63 -2.91
C GLY A 62 -3.75 -6.89 -3.71
N ALA A 63 -4.50 -7.96 -3.42
CA ALA A 63 -4.39 -9.27 -4.07
C ALA A 63 -5.76 -9.81 -4.51
N ASP A 64 -6.82 -8.99 -4.55
CA ASP A 64 -8.22 -9.40 -4.77
C ASP A 64 -8.46 -10.02 -6.16
N TYR A 65 -7.54 -9.78 -7.10
CA TYR A 65 -7.58 -10.33 -8.45
C TYR A 65 -6.93 -11.72 -8.57
N MET A 66 -6.40 -12.25 -7.48
CA MET A 66 -5.75 -13.57 -7.46
C MET A 66 -6.75 -14.68 -7.17
N ASP A 67 -6.57 -15.83 -7.81
CA ASP A 67 -7.33 -17.05 -7.57
C ASP A 67 -6.75 -17.80 -6.35
N PHE A 68 -7.21 -17.42 -5.15
CA PHE A 68 -6.71 -17.98 -3.90
C PHE A 68 -6.97 -19.48 -3.77
N ASP A 69 -8.05 -19.99 -4.39
CA ASP A 69 -8.39 -21.41 -4.30
C ASP A 69 -7.38 -22.23 -5.11
N LYS A 70 -7.05 -21.81 -6.33
CA LYS A 70 -6.01 -22.44 -7.13
C LYS A 70 -4.62 -22.35 -6.50
N LEU A 71 -4.29 -21.19 -5.91
CA LEU A 71 -3.01 -21.05 -5.21
C LEU A 71 -2.91 -22.04 -4.05
N ARG A 72 -3.97 -22.22 -3.28
CA ARG A 72 -4.02 -23.16 -2.16
C ARG A 72 -3.96 -24.62 -2.65
N GLU A 73 -4.73 -24.96 -3.68
CA GLU A 73 -4.75 -26.28 -4.28
C GLU A 73 -3.36 -26.71 -4.77
N LYS A 74 -2.64 -25.81 -5.41
CA LYS A 74 -1.28 -26.06 -5.93
C LYS A 74 -0.15 -25.84 -4.92
N GLY A 75 -0.45 -25.39 -3.71
CA GLY A 75 0.56 -25.12 -2.69
C GLY A 75 1.48 -23.95 -3.05
N ILE A 76 1.02 -22.99 -3.88
CA ILE A 76 1.79 -21.83 -4.30
C ILE A 76 1.73 -20.76 -3.23
N LEU A 77 2.88 -20.29 -2.77
CA LEU A 77 2.98 -19.18 -1.83
C LEU A 77 2.64 -17.86 -2.51
N LEU A 78 1.85 -17.03 -1.84
CA LEU A 78 1.55 -15.67 -2.27
C LEU A 78 1.97 -14.69 -1.20
N SER A 79 2.75 -13.68 -1.59
CA SER A 79 3.07 -12.52 -0.78
C SER A 79 2.80 -11.23 -1.56
N ASN A 80 2.56 -10.14 -0.86
CA ASN A 80 2.23 -8.86 -1.46
C ASN A 80 3.05 -7.70 -0.86
N GLY A 81 2.86 -6.50 -1.41
CA GLY A 81 3.50 -5.28 -0.92
C GLY A 81 2.70 -4.58 0.19
N SER A 82 2.10 -5.33 1.12
CA SER A 82 1.34 -4.72 2.23
C SER A 82 2.22 -3.74 3.03
N GLY A 83 1.69 -2.55 3.28
CA GLY A 83 2.37 -1.51 4.06
C GLY A 83 3.29 -0.58 3.27
N ILE A 84 3.66 -0.89 2.03
CA ILE A 84 4.58 -0.05 1.23
C ILE A 84 4.06 1.38 1.00
N HIS A 85 2.76 1.58 1.03
CA HIS A 85 2.12 2.88 0.83
C HIS A 85 1.71 3.58 2.14
N SER A 86 2.02 2.99 3.31
CA SER A 86 1.55 3.52 4.59
C SER A 86 2.05 4.93 4.88
N VAL A 87 3.30 5.23 4.57
CA VAL A 87 3.89 6.56 4.77
C VAL A 87 3.25 7.57 3.82
N SER A 88 3.31 7.31 2.51
CA SER A 88 2.81 8.27 1.49
C SER A 88 1.32 8.56 1.62
N ILE A 89 0.50 7.55 1.94
CA ILE A 89 -0.93 7.75 2.19
C ILE A 89 -1.14 8.58 3.46
N SER A 90 -0.40 8.31 4.52
CA SER A 90 -0.52 9.05 5.78
C SER A 90 -0.12 10.52 5.61
N GLU A 91 0.95 10.80 4.87
CA GLU A 91 1.37 12.16 4.51
C GLU A 91 0.29 12.88 3.70
N HIS A 92 -0.29 12.20 2.70
CA HIS A 92 -1.38 12.76 1.91
C HIS A 92 -2.59 13.13 2.76
N VAL A 93 -3.05 12.21 3.64
CA VAL A 93 -4.19 12.46 4.53
C VAL A 93 -3.94 13.67 5.43
N LEU A 94 -2.75 13.76 6.05
CA LEU A 94 -2.41 14.90 6.90
C LEU A 94 -2.26 16.19 6.08
N GLY A 95 -1.71 16.12 4.88
CA GLY A 95 -1.60 17.25 3.96
C GLY A 95 -2.98 17.84 3.64
N VAL A 96 -3.94 17.00 3.26
CA VAL A 96 -5.33 17.42 2.98
C VAL A 96 -6.00 17.97 4.23
N LEU A 97 -5.84 17.32 5.39
CA LEU A 97 -6.40 17.74 6.65
C LEU A 97 -5.88 19.13 7.08
N LEU A 98 -4.56 19.32 6.98
CA LEU A 98 -3.92 20.61 7.27
C LEU A 98 -4.33 21.68 6.25
N ALA A 99 -4.41 21.35 4.96
CA ALA A 99 -4.86 22.28 3.93
C ALA A 99 -6.27 22.80 4.21
N HIS A 100 -7.17 21.90 4.60
CA HIS A 100 -8.54 22.24 4.97
C HIS A 100 -8.60 23.09 6.25
N THR A 101 -8.00 22.62 7.34
CA THR A 101 -8.10 23.28 8.65
C THR A 101 -7.36 24.62 8.71
N ARG A 102 -6.33 24.79 7.88
CA ARG A 102 -5.56 26.05 7.78
C ARG A 102 -6.01 26.96 6.64
N GLY A 103 -7.08 26.61 5.91
CA GLY A 103 -7.63 27.44 4.83
C GLY A 103 -6.63 27.65 3.69
N LEU A 104 -5.73 26.69 3.43
CA LEU A 104 -4.68 26.87 2.43
C LEU A 104 -5.24 27.03 1.02
N GLN A 105 -6.31 26.29 0.68
CA GLN A 105 -6.94 26.38 -0.64
C GLN A 105 -7.46 27.80 -0.90
N GLU A 106 -8.13 28.38 0.08
CA GLU A 106 -8.66 29.74 -0.04
C GLU A 106 -7.54 30.78 -0.09
N SER A 107 -6.50 30.62 0.73
CA SER A 107 -5.32 31.48 0.70
C SER A 107 -4.65 31.48 -0.68
N ILE A 108 -4.52 30.31 -1.31
CA ILE A 108 -3.97 30.17 -2.66
C ILE A 108 -4.88 30.88 -3.69
N GLN A 109 -6.19 30.72 -3.61
CA GLN A 109 -7.13 31.40 -4.51
C GLN A 109 -7.03 32.91 -4.40
N GLN A 110 -6.97 33.44 -3.17
CA GLN A 110 -6.81 34.87 -2.93
C GLN A 110 -5.48 35.40 -3.47
N GLN A 111 -4.40 34.64 -3.29
CA GLN A 111 -3.10 34.97 -3.87
C GLN A 111 -3.14 35.06 -5.39
N MET A 112 -3.79 34.10 -6.05
CA MET A 112 -3.96 34.12 -7.52
C MET A 112 -4.77 35.29 -8.03
N GLN A 113 -5.71 35.78 -7.21
CA GLN A 113 -6.57 36.94 -7.51
C GLN A 113 -5.96 38.28 -7.05
N HIS A 114 -4.75 38.25 -6.49
CA HIS A 114 -4.09 39.43 -5.86
C HIS A 114 -4.98 40.13 -4.85
N THR A 115 -5.81 39.37 -4.10
CA THR A 115 -6.72 39.88 -3.07
C THR A 115 -6.19 39.54 -1.68
N TRP A 116 -6.39 40.49 -0.74
CA TRP A 116 -6.10 40.30 0.67
C TRP A 116 -7.39 40.39 1.45
N ASN A 117 -7.84 39.26 2.04
CA ASN A 117 -9.04 39.26 2.89
C ASN A 117 -8.66 38.92 4.34
N GLN A 118 -8.83 39.88 5.22
CA GLN A 118 -8.55 39.72 6.65
C GLN A 118 -9.65 38.95 7.40
N THR A 119 -10.85 38.83 6.81
CA THR A 119 -11.97 38.07 7.37
C THR A 119 -12.01 36.62 6.85
N ALA A 120 -10.85 36.10 6.48
CA ALA A 120 -10.69 34.74 5.97
C ALA A 120 -11.27 33.69 6.95
N PRO A 121 -11.54 32.46 6.46
CA PRO A 121 -12.32 31.45 7.16
C PRO A 121 -11.74 31.14 8.54
N SER A 122 -12.61 30.64 9.41
CA SER A 122 -12.21 30.22 10.75
C SER A 122 -11.17 29.13 10.68
N TYR A 123 -9.90 29.48 10.85
CA TYR A 123 -8.82 28.51 10.96
C TYR A 123 -9.01 27.66 12.20
N GLN A 124 -8.94 26.35 12.03
CA GLN A 124 -8.99 25.40 13.13
C GLN A 124 -7.60 24.86 13.43
N GLN A 125 -7.34 24.60 14.70
CA GLN A 125 -6.14 23.88 15.12
C GLN A 125 -6.45 22.38 15.22
N LEU A 126 -5.53 21.55 14.76
CA LEU A 126 -5.63 20.10 14.93
C LEU A 126 -5.23 19.63 16.33
N SER A 127 -4.30 20.36 16.96
CA SER A 127 -3.82 20.03 18.30
C SER A 127 -4.97 19.90 19.31
N GLY A 128 -5.02 18.76 19.98
CA GLY A 128 -6.07 18.42 20.95
C GLY A 128 -7.38 17.89 20.34
N GLN A 129 -7.53 17.92 19.02
CA GLN A 129 -8.73 17.39 18.35
C GLN A 129 -8.74 15.87 18.36
N LYS A 130 -9.94 15.29 18.21
CA LYS A 130 -10.14 13.85 18.09
C LYS A 130 -10.15 13.43 16.63
N MET A 131 -9.44 12.34 16.32
CA MET A 131 -9.41 11.70 15.01
C MET A 131 -9.86 10.26 15.14
N LEU A 132 -10.88 9.87 14.37
CA LEU A 132 -11.31 8.47 14.24
C LEU A 132 -10.77 7.91 12.93
N ILE A 133 -10.07 6.77 13.02
CA ILE A 133 -9.52 6.06 11.87
C ILE A 133 -10.25 4.73 11.74
N VAL A 134 -10.96 4.54 10.63
CA VAL A 134 -11.62 3.28 10.30
C VAL A 134 -10.62 2.37 9.56
N GLY A 135 -10.21 1.29 10.24
CA GLY A 135 -9.16 0.39 9.80
C GLY A 135 -7.83 0.65 10.52
N THR A 136 -7.49 -0.20 11.48
CA THR A 136 -6.25 -0.10 12.29
C THR A 136 -5.11 -0.96 11.75
N GLY A 137 -5.08 -1.19 10.42
CA GLY A 137 -4.00 -1.91 9.74
C GLY A 137 -2.74 -1.05 9.56
N GLN A 138 -1.85 -1.45 8.65
CA GLN A 138 -0.56 -0.80 8.42
C GLN A 138 -0.69 0.72 8.14
N ILE A 139 -1.64 1.11 7.29
CA ILE A 139 -1.89 2.52 6.95
C ILE A 139 -2.46 3.26 8.16
N GLY A 140 -3.47 2.67 8.84
CA GLY A 140 -4.09 3.29 10.00
C GLY A 140 -3.12 3.53 11.16
N GLN A 141 -2.23 2.56 11.43
CA GLN A 141 -1.19 2.69 12.46
C GLN A 141 -0.16 3.77 12.10
N GLN A 142 0.27 3.81 10.84
CA GLN A 142 1.21 4.85 10.40
C GLN A 142 0.58 6.24 10.48
N LEU A 143 -0.69 6.38 10.06
CA LEU A 143 -1.44 7.63 10.18
C LEU A 143 -1.62 8.04 11.65
N ALA A 144 -1.95 7.10 12.53
CA ALA A 144 -2.07 7.34 13.96
C ALA A 144 -0.76 7.85 14.57
N LYS A 145 0.38 7.26 14.18
CA LYS A 145 1.71 7.71 14.61
C LYS A 145 1.96 9.16 14.19
N PHE A 146 1.68 9.53 12.96
CA PHE A 146 1.88 10.89 12.46
C PHE A 146 0.89 11.89 13.11
N ALA A 147 -0.38 11.51 13.25
CA ALA A 147 -1.41 12.32 13.88
C ALA A 147 -1.10 12.63 15.35
N LYS A 148 -0.53 11.69 16.09
CA LYS A 148 -0.01 11.93 17.44
C LYS A 148 1.11 12.97 17.47
N GLY A 149 1.96 13.03 16.47
CA GLY A 149 2.99 14.06 16.32
C GLY A 149 2.40 15.48 16.20
N LEU A 150 1.15 15.58 15.71
CA LEU A 150 0.36 16.83 15.69
C LEU A 150 -0.52 17.00 16.94
N ASN A 151 -0.29 16.21 18.00
CA ASN A 151 -1.06 16.22 19.25
C ASN A 151 -2.55 15.92 19.05
N LEU A 152 -2.92 15.08 18.08
CA LEU A 152 -4.28 14.58 17.91
C LEU A 152 -4.55 13.41 18.88
N GLN A 153 -5.79 13.32 19.35
CA GLN A 153 -6.31 12.18 20.11
C GLN A 153 -6.85 11.14 19.12
N VAL A 154 -6.13 10.03 18.93
CA VAL A 154 -6.45 9.08 17.85
C VAL A 154 -7.22 7.89 18.40
N TYR A 155 -8.38 7.63 17.80
CA TYR A 155 -9.27 6.49 18.06
C TYR A 155 -9.36 5.62 16.80
N GLY A 156 -9.59 4.32 16.97
CA GLY A 156 -9.65 3.37 15.87
C GLY A 156 -10.98 2.63 15.80
N VAL A 157 -11.30 2.12 14.59
CA VAL A 157 -12.34 1.10 14.39
C VAL A 157 -11.71 -0.07 13.67
N ASN A 158 -11.93 -1.28 14.16
CA ASN A 158 -11.53 -2.53 13.51
C ASN A 158 -12.59 -3.63 13.75
N THR A 159 -12.46 -4.74 13.06
CA THR A 159 -13.49 -5.80 13.05
C THR A 159 -13.81 -6.43 14.40
N SER A 160 -12.96 -6.34 15.39
CA SER A 160 -13.13 -6.97 16.70
C SER A 160 -12.99 -6.02 17.88
N GLY A 161 -12.78 -4.73 17.64
CA GLY A 161 -12.54 -3.75 18.71
C GLY A 161 -11.23 -3.96 19.48
N HIS A 162 -10.32 -4.82 18.98
CA HIS A 162 -9.06 -5.07 19.68
C HIS A 162 -8.18 -3.82 19.73
N VAL A 163 -7.50 -3.65 20.86
CA VAL A 163 -6.56 -2.52 21.05
C VAL A 163 -5.41 -2.66 20.07
N THR A 164 -5.13 -1.59 19.36
CA THR A 164 -4.03 -1.52 18.40
C THR A 164 -3.05 -0.43 18.82
N GLU A 165 -1.77 -0.68 18.64
CA GLU A 165 -0.73 0.29 18.96
C GLU A 165 -0.95 1.60 18.22
N GLY A 166 -0.77 2.72 18.90
CA GLY A 166 -0.97 4.04 18.32
C GLY A 166 -2.35 4.63 18.56
N PHE A 167 -3.32 3.88 19.02
CA PHE A 167 -4.68 4.35 19.31
C PHE A 167 -4.93 4.47 20.81
N ILE A 168 -5.76 5.45 21.22
CA ILE A 168 -6.21 5.59 22.61
C ILE A 168 -7.18 4.46 22.94
N GLU A 169 -8.10 4.20 22.02
CA GLU A 169 -9.14 3.18 22.13
C GLU A 169 -9.53 2.70 20.72
N CYS A 170 -9.96 1.45 20.61
CA CYS A 170 -10.48 0.88 19.38
C CYS A 170 -11.89 0.31 19.61
N TYR A 171 -12.76 0.52 18.62
CA TYR A 171 -14.15 0.07 18.60
C TYR A 171 -14.37 -0.95 17.47
N SER A 172 -15.44 -1.73 17.57
CA SER A 172 -15.93 -2.66 16.53
C SER A 172 -17.11 -2.10 15.77
#